data_3339409d7878d6f3fee9971ec91479f7
#
_entry.id   3339409d7878d6f3fee9971ec91479f7
#
_cell.length_a   1.000
_cell.length_b   1.000
_cell.length_c   1.000
_cell.angle_alpha   90.00
_cell.angle_beta   90.00
_cell.angle_gamma   90.00
#
_symmetry.space_group_name_H-M   'P 1'
#
loop_
_entity.id
_entity.type
_entity.pdbx_description
1 polymer ?
#
loop_
_entity_poly.entity_id
_entity_poly.type
_entity_poly.pdbx_seq_one_letter_code
_entity_poly.pdbx_strand_id
1 'polypeptide(L)'
;MCIRDSPNDAEFKWGTYPQQWLGHADFKTIDDQAGADVSDNGGNVKVKNGGWYTLYIKGKINGEAIDYTLTFYPAQLLVTGDANGGFTPTPPSAPMIAPADNTGQWISAEFVSGGELRAYAQVGDFDWWKTEFTLLEGKVFWRENANIASNWNTDMGSEYSVNAGAGQKLYLTVGATEDGVDTGEVK
;
A
#
# COMPACT_ATOMS: atom_id res chain seq x y z
N MET A 1 -2.82 -6.10 -3.71
CA MET A 1 -2.03 -4.85 -3.74
C MET A 1 -0.74 -5.08 -2.96
N CYS A 2 0.37 -4.53 -3.41
CA CYS A 2 1.67 -4.59 -2.73
C CYS A 2 2.38 -3.25 -2.92
N ILE A 3 2.98 -2.72 -1.86
CA ILE A 3 3.84 -1.54 -1.92
C ILE A 3 5.28 -2.03 -1.80
N ARG A 4 6.12 -1.67 -2.76
CA ARG A 4 7.52 -2.12 -2.81
C ARG A 4 8.46 -1.01 -3.24
N ASP A 5 9.64 -1.00 -2.63
CA ASP A 5 10.84 -0.46 -3.24
C ASP A 5 11.37 -1.47 -4.26
N SER A 6 11.58 -1.02 -5.47
CA SER A 6 12.18 -1.82 -6.53
C SER A 6 13.49 -1.16 -6.95
N PRO A 7 14.63 -1.83 -6.80
CA PRO A 7 15.89 -1.32 -7.35
C PRO A 7 15.81 -1.26 -8.88
N ASN A 8 16.74 -0.50 -9.49
CA ASN A 8 16.87 -0.51 -10.95
C ASN A 8 17.10 -1.93 -11.44
N ASP A 9 16.51 -2.27 -12.56
CA ASP A 9 16.57 -3.59 -13.19
C ASP A 9 16.06 -4.75 -12.31
N ALA A 10 15.21 -4.46 -11.33
CA ALA A 10 14.55 -5.48 -10.53
C ALA A 10 13.65 -6.39 -11.36
N GLU A 11 13.59 -7.66 -10.98
CA GLU A 11 12.76 -8.65 -11.63
C GLU A 11 11.89 -9.40 -10.63
N PHE A 12 10.65 -9.73 -11.03
CA PHE A 12 9.76 -10.52 -10.20
C PHE A 12 8.77 -11.34 -11.00
N LYS A 13 8.16 -12.31 -10.33
CA LYS A 13 6.89 -12.95 -10.69
C LYS A 13 5.92 -12.80 -9.53
N TRP A 14 4.64 -12.81 -9.83
CA TRP A 14 3.61 -12.76 -8.80
C TRP A 14 3.13 -14.16 -8.47
N GLY A 15 3.25 -14.55 -7.19
CA GLY A 15 2.73 -15.82 -6.70
C GLY A 15 1.24 -15.74 -6.41
N THR A 16 0.48 -16.75 -6.85
CA THR A 16 -0.92 -16.95 -6.50
C THR A 16 -1.09 -18.27 -5.75
N TYR A 17 -2.18 -18.43 -5.01
CA TYR A 17 -2.53 -19.72 -4.43
C TYR A 17 -3.40 -20.52 -5.42
N PRO A 18 -3.19 -21.84 -5.61
CA PRO A 18 -2.10 -22.68 -5.11
C PRO A 18 -0.85 -22.64 -6.00
N GLN A 19 0.16 -21.90 -5.62
CA GLN A 19 1.52 -21.87 -6.19
C GLN A 19 1.62 -21.71 -7.72
N GLN A 20 0.77 -20.90 -8.32
CA GLN A 20 0.92 -20.45 -9.70
C GLN A 20 1.74 -19.15 -9.72
N TRP A 21 2.71 -19.09 -10.63
CA TRP A 21 3.53 -17.89 -10.80
C TRP A 21 3.11 -17.15 -12.06
N LEU A 22 2.64 -15.91 -11.91
CA LEU A 22 2.33 -15.04 -13.03
C LEU A 22 3.59 -14.25 -13.39
N GLY A 23 4.10 -14.48 -14.58
CA GLY A 23 5.18 -13.71 -15.17
C GLY A 23 4.66 -12.67 -16.17
N HIS A 24 5.57 -12.03 -16.93
CA HIS A 24 5.20 -10.95 -17.84
C HIS A 24 4.11 -11.35 -18.86
N ALA A 25 4.25 -12.53 -19.47
CA ALA A 25 3.32 -13.02 -20.50
C ALA A 25 1.92 -13.42 -19.96
N ASP A 26 1.80 -13.63 -18.64
CA ASP A 26 0.53 -14.00 -18.02
C ASP A 26 -0.39 -12.78 -17.78
N PHE A 27 0.16 -11.57 -17.85
CA PHE A 27 -0.62 -10.35 -17.78
C PHE A 27 -1.09 -9.96 -19.19
N LYS A 28 -2.39 -9.97 -19.40
CA LYS A 28 -3.01 -9.49 -20.65
C LYS A 28 -2.72 -8.00 -20.90
N THR A 29 -2.58 -7.26 -19.82
CA THR A 29 -2.25 -5.84 -19.83
C THR A 29 -1.31 -5.53 -18.68
N ILE A 30 -0.23 -4.79 -18.97
CA ILE A 30 0.61 -4.13 -17.98
C ILE A 30 0.44 -2.64 -18.20
N ASP A 31 -0.07 -1.95 -17.18
CA ASP A 31 -0.36 -0.52 -17.20
C ASP A 31 0.63 0.20 -16.28
N ASP A 32 1.62 0.86 -16.88
CA ASP A 32 2.66 1.57 -16.16
C ASP A 32 2.31 3.06 -16.02
N GLN A 33 1.66 3.41 -14.92
CA GLN A 33 1.31 4.79 -14.58
C GLN A 33 2.39 5.47 -13.71
N ALA A 34 3.43 4.74 -13.36
CA ALA A 34 4.49 5.20 -12.46
C ALA A 34 5.82 5.50 -13.18
N GLY A 35 5.95 5.16 -14.46
CA GLY A 35 7.20 5.31 -15.22
C GLY A 35 8.26 4.29 -14.83
N ALA A 36 7.85 3.09 -14.43
CA ALA A 36 8.72 1.99 -14.05
C ALA A 36 9.53 1.41 -15.23
N ASP A 37 9.10 1.67 -16.48
CA ASP A 37 9.67 1.14 -17.73
C ASP A 37 9.71 -0.40 -17.70
N VAL A 38 8.52 -0.97 -17.76
CA VAL A 38 8.30 -2.41 -17.56
C VAL A 38 8.52 -3.21 -18.83
N SER A 39 9.21 -4.33 -18.75
CA SER A 39 9.52 -5.21 -19.89
C SER A 39 9.54 -6.68 -19.49
N ASP A 40 9.57 -7.57 -20.49
CA ASP A 40 9.83 -8.99 -20.29
C ASP A 40 11.33 -9.27 -20.19
N ASN A 41 11.71 -10.08 -19.22
CA ASN A 41 13.05 -10.67 -19.17
C ASN A 41 12.97 -12.16 -18.81
N GLY A 42 12.99 -13.01 -19.85
CA GLY A 42 12.93 -14.46 -19.67
C GLY A 42 11.65 -14.94 -18.95
N GLY A 43 10.53 -14.24 -19.16
CA GLY A 43 9.24 -14.51 -18.53
C GLY A 43 9.05 -13.83 -17.18
N ASN A 44 10.04 -13.10 -16.65
CA ASN A 44 9.87 -12.25 -15.47
C ASN A 44 9.33 -10.86 -15.88
N VAL A 45 8.64 -10.21 -14.95
CA VAL A 45 8.35 -8.77 -15.06
C VAL A 45 9.61 -8.03 -14.63
N LYS A 46 10.25 -7.31 -15.55
CA LYS A 46 11.43 -6.50 -15.29
C LYS A 46 11.04 -5.03 -15.13
N VAL A 47 11.50 -4.40 -14.08
CA VAL A 47 11.35 -2.97 -13.76
C VAL A 47 12.69 -2.29 -13.97
N LYS A 48 12.82 -1.48 -15.02
CA LYS A 48 14.08 -0.84 -15.36
C LYS A 48 14.41 0.36 -14.47
N ASN A 49 13.40 1.19 -14.21
CA ASN A 49 13.54 2.34 -13.33
C ASN A 49 13.19 1.92 -11.90
N GLY A 50 14.13 2.07 -10.98
CA GLY A 50 13.89 1.81 -9.56
C GLY A 50 13.02 2.88 -8.92
N GLY A 51 12.37 2.52 -7.83
CA GLY A 51 11.53 3.42 -7.03
C GLY A 51 10.47 2.71 -6.21
N TRP A 52 9.68 3.49 -5.50
CA TRP A 52 8.56 3.01 -4.72
C TRP A 52 7.31 2.90 -5.59
N TYR A 53 6.78 1.68 -5.71
CA TYR A 53 5.60 1.38 -6.51
C TYR A 53 4.50 0.73 -5.70
N THR A 54 3.25 1.08 -6.00
CA THR A 54 2.08 0.30 -5.61
C THR A 54 1.71 -0.60 -6.78
N LEU A 55 1.87 -1.92 -6.60
CA LEU A 55 1.49 -2.92 -7.57
C LEU A 55 0.06 -3.38 -7.32
N TYR A 56 -0.80 -3.24 -8.31
CA TYR A 56 -2.19 -3.66 -8.25
C TYR A 56 -2.49 -4.68 -9.35
N ILE A 57 -2.96 -5.86 -8.94
CA ILE A 57 -3.38 -6.91 -9.87
C ILE A 57 -4.89 -7.04 -9.84
N LYS A 58 -5.50 -6.99 -11.01
CA LYS A 58 -6.91 -7.24 -11.23
C LYS A 58 -7.08 -8.48 -12.09
N GLY A 59 -7.86 -9.46 -11.59
CA GLY A 59 -8.31 -10.60 -12.36
C GLY A 59 -9.74 -10.40 -12.87
N LYS A 60 -10.00 -10.70 -14.14
CA LYS A 60 -11.34 -10.73 -14.73
C LYS A 60 -11.61 -12.12 -15.27
N ILE A 61 -12.67 -12.76 -14.80
CA ILE A 61 -13.12 -14.06 -15.30
C ILE A 61 -13.54 -13.91 -16.76
N ASN A 62 -13.00 -14.77 -17.62
CA ASN A 62 -13.27 -14.84 -19.04
C ASN A 62 -13.43 -16.31 -19.46
N GLY A 63 -14.65 -16.82 -19.42
CA GLY A 63 -14.93 -18.24 -19.58
C GLY A 63 -14.31 -19.07 -18.45
N GLU A 64 -13.43 -20.01 -18.79
CA GLU A 64 -12.69 -20.85 -17.85
C GLU A 64 -11.33 -20.24 -17.45
N ALA A 65 -10.95 -19.09 -18.05
CA ALA A 65 -9.70 -18.42 -17.80
C ALA A 65 -9.88 -17.14 -16.96
N ILE A 66 -8.79 -16.61 -16.47
CA ILE A 66 -8.73 -15.30 -15.80
C ILE A 66 -7.79 -14.40 -16.59
N ASP A 67 -8.31 -13.28 -17.07
CA ASP A 67 -7.51 -12.22 -17.69
C ASP A 67 -6.92 -11.36 -16.57
N TYR A 68 -5.59 -11.34 -16.41
CA TYR A 68 -4.91 -10.51 -15.42
C TYR A 68 -4.45 -9.19 -16.02
N THR A 69 -4.64 -8.13 -15.24
CA THR A 69 -4.04 -6.81 -15.49
C THR A 69 -3.14 -6.45 -14.31
N LEU A 70 -1.90 -6.06 -14.60
CA LEU A 70 -0.97 -5.52 -13.62
C LEU A 70 -0.86 -4.02 -13.84
N THR A 71 -1.11 -3.23 -12.80
CA THR A 71 -0.93 -1.78 -12.84
C THR A 71 0.15 -1.35 -11.86
N PHE A 72 1.06 -0.50 -12.33
CA PHE A 72 2.05 0.19 -11.51
C PHE A 72 1.57 1.60 -11.22
N TYR A 73 1.33 1.91 -9.95
CA TYR A 73 1.08 3.27 -9.50
C TYR A 73 2.30 3.80 -8.74
N PRO A 74 2.59 5.11 -8.76
CA PRO A 74 3.50 5.71 -7.79
C PRO A 74 3.03 5.36 -6.38
N ALA A 75 3.91 4.85 -5.53
CA ALA A 75 3.50 4.55 -4.15
C ALA A 75 3.23 5.85 -3.39
N GLN A 76 2.07 5.92 -2.76
CA GLN A 76 1.67 7.02 -1.89
C GLN A 76 0.96 6.47 -0.67
N LEU A 77 1.50 6.74 0.50
CA LEU A 77 0.86 6.50 1.78
C LEU A 77 0.38 7.84 2.34
N LEU A 78 -0.85 7.87 2.82
CA LEU A 78 -1.47 9.09 3.33
C LEU A 78 -2.04 8.85 4.72
N VAL A 79 -2.08 9.90 5.51
CA VAL A 79 -2.73 9.95 6.82
C VAL A 79 -3.93 10.87 6.78
N THR A 80 -4.97 10.52 7.54
CA THR A 80 -6.21 11.28 7.71
C THR A 80 -6.76 11.03 9.12
N GLY A 81 -7.88 11.62 9.45
CA GLY A 81 -8.52 11.47 10.77
C GLY A 81 -8.33 12.68 11.68
N ASP A 82 -8.90 12.63 12.86
CA ASP A 82 -8.91 13.77 13.81
C ASP A 82 -7.52 14.25 14.16
N ALA A 83 -6.54 13.35 14.29
CA ALA A 83 -5.14 13.69 14.53
C ALA A 83 -4.55 14.57 13.42
N ASN A 84 -5.03 14.41 12.17
CA ASN A 84 -4.60 15.18 11.00
C ASN A 84 -5.62 16.29 10.63
N GLY A 85 -6.57 16.62 11.49
CA GLY A 85 -7.56 17.68 11.29
C GLY A 85 -8.88 17.23 10.65
N GLY A 86 -9.12 15.94 10.45
CA GLY A 86 -10.39 15.37 10.00
C GLY A 86 -10.25 14.16 9.08
N PHE A 87 -11.40 13.71 8.55
CA PHE A 87 -11.52 12.48 7.74
C PHE A 87 -11.69 12.73 6.23
N THR A 88 -11.59 13.94 5.78
CA THR A 88 -11.76 14.26 4.36
C THR A 88 -10.52 13.86 3.57
N PRO A 89 -10.63 13.06 2.50
CA PRO A 89 -9.48 12.61 1.71
C PRO A 89 -8.80 13.72 0.90
N THR A 90 -9.42 14.88 0.79
CA THR A 90 -8.81 16.11 0.26
C THR A 90 -8.47 16.95 1.47
N PRO A 91 -7.41 17.77 1.50
CA PRO A 91 -6.95 18.28 2.78
C PRO A 91 -8.04 18.23 3.85
N PRO A 92 -7.81 17.58 4.97
CA PRO A 92 -6.52 17.36 5.64
C PRO A 92 -5.82 16.01 5.41
N SER A 93 -6.16 15.23 4.38
CA SER A 93 -5.28 14.08 4.06
C SER A 93 -3.90 14.56 3.63
N ALA A 94 -2.89 14.02 4.27
CA ALA A 94 -1.51 14.41 4.04
C ALA A 94 -0.65 13.23 3.60
N PRO A 95 0.16 13.37 2.52
CA PRO A 95 1.08 12.33 2.11
C PRO A 95 2.22 12.16 3.12
N MET A 96 2.62 10.91 3.31
CA MET A 96 3.84 10.57 4.03
C MET A 96 5.06 10.75 3.10
N ILE A 97 6.21 11.01 3.72
CA ILE A 97 7.49 11.10 3.01
C ILE A 97 8.03 9.68 2.87
N ALA A 98 8.25 9.25 1.63
CA ALA A 98 8.88 7.97 1.33
C ALA A 98 10.37 7.99 1.71
N PRO A 99 10.93 6.88 2.23
CA PRO A 99 12.37 6.76 2.39
C PRO A 99 13.06 6.59 1.03
N ALA A 100 14.39 6.77 1.01
CA ALA A 100 15.18 6.60 -0.19
C ALA A 100 15.17 5.16 -0.72
N ASP A 101 15.06 4.19 0.17
CA ASP A 101 15.03 2.75 -0.10
C ASP A 101 14.27 1.99 1.00
N ASN A 102 14.18 0.68 0.86
CA ASN A 102 13.43 -0.19 1.79
C ASN A 102 14.10 -0.38 3.17
N THR A 103 15.24 0.21 3.43
CA THR A 103 15.87 0.20 4.75
C THR A 103 15.40 1.34 5.64
N GLY A 104 14.75 2.35 5.07
CA GLY A 104 14.21 3.50 5.77
C GLY A 104 12.74 3.35 6.15
N GLN A 105 12.20 4.41 6.75
CA GLN A 105 10.80 4.47 7.16
C GLN A 105 10.04 5.55 6.38
N TRP A 106 8.80 5.26 6.04
CA TRP A 106 7.83 6.27 5.66
C TRP A 106 7.47 7.10 6.89
N ILE A 107 7.46 8.41 6.76
CA ILE A 107 7.26 9.33 7.89
C ILE A 107 6.17 10.33 7.54
N SER A 108 5.15 10.46 8.40
CA SER A 108 4.14 11.51 8.27
C SER A 108 4.68 12.89 8.66
N ALA A 109 3.97 13.95 8.29
CA ALA A 109 4.11 15.22 8.98
C ALA A 109 3.69 15.09 10.45
N GLU A 110 4.01 16.08 11.28
CA GLU A 110 3.51 16.17 12.64
C GLU A 110 1.99 16.34 12.64
N PHE A 111 1.31 15.57 13.51
CA PHE A 111 -0.14 15.69 13.64
C PHE A 111 -0.52 17.03 14.27
N VAL A 112 -1.56 17.65 13.73
CA VAL A 112 -2.01 18.99 14.14
C VAL A 112 -2.85 18.99 15.40
N SER A 113 -3.41 17.83 15.76
CA SER A 113 -4.29 17.66 16.94
C SER A 113 -4.13 16.27 17.53
N GLY A 114 -4.77 16.03 18.67
CA GLY A 114 -4.97 14.69 19.21
C GLY A 114 -6.25 14.08 18.65
N GLY A 115 -6.27 12.76 18.52
CA GLY A 115 -7.47 12.02 18.11
C GLY A 115 -7.19 10.80 17.25
N GLU A 116 -8.23 10.29 16.62
CA GLU A 116 -8.14 9.10 15.77
C GLU A 116 -7.26 9.35 14.56
N LEU A 117 -6.36 8.42 14.31
CA LEU A 117 -5.48 8.38 13.14
C LEU A 117 -5.92 7.25 12.21
N ARG A 118 -6.06 7.58 10.95
CA ARG A 118 -6.29 6.64 9.85
C ARG A 118 -5.18 6.78 8.83
N ALA A 119 -4.84 5.68 8.19
CA ALA A 119 -3.84 5.67 7.14
C ALA A 119 -4.30 4.79 5.96
N TYR A 120 -3.87 5.12 4.77
CA TYR A 120 -4.24 4.39 3.56
C TYR A 120 -3.19 4.53 2.46
N ALA A 121 -3.23 3.60 1.50
CA ALA A 121 -2.46 3.72 0.27
C ALA A 121 -3.35 4.30 -0.84
N GLN A 122 -2.86 5.29 -1.59
CA GLN A 122 -3.56 5.75 -2.79
C GLN A 122 -3.37 4.72 -3.91
N VAL A 123 -4.48 4.23 -4.47
CA VAL A 123 -4.46 3.27 -5.58
C VAL A 123 -5.46 3.75 -6.63
N GLY A 124 -4.95 4.41 -7.67
CA GLY A 124 -5.81 4.97 -8.71
C GLY A 124 -6.97 5.79 -8.13
N ASP A 125 -8.19 5.52 -8.61
CA ASP A 125 -9.41 6.21 -8.17
C ASP A 125 -10.13 5.48 -7.01
N PHE A 126 -9.46 4.60 -6.29
CA PHE A 126 -10.09 3.92 -5.16
C PHE A 126 -10.39 4.89 -4.03
N ASP A 127 -11.58 4.74 -3.45
CA ASP A 127 -11.90 5.40 -2.20
C ASP A 127 -10.88 4.99 -1.13
N TRP A 128 -10.41 5.94 -0.35
CA TRP A 128 -9.36 5.77 0.64
C TRP A 128 -9.61 4.60 1.61
N TRP A 129 -10.84 4.39 2.04
CA TRP A 129 -11.22 3.35 2.99
C TRP A 129 -11.08 1.92 2.42
N LYS A 130 -10.96 1.75 1.08
CA LYS A 130 -10.75 0.44 0.44
C LYS A 130 -9.30 -0.04 0.52
N THR A 131 -8.39 0.87 0.79
CA THR A 131 -6.95 0.63 0.86
C THR A 131 -6.37 1.09 2.20
N GLU A 132 -7.24 1.20 3.17
CA GLU A 132 -6.95 1.61 4.53
C GLU A 132 -6.17 0.52 5.29
N PHE A 133 -5.34 0.95 6.21
CA PHE A 133 -4.67 0.09 7.16
C PHE A 133 -4.63 0.74 8.54
N THR A 134 -4.40 -0.09 9.55
CA THR A 134 -4.20 0.33 10.93
C THR A 134 -2.96 -0.33 11.52
N LEU A 135 -2.64 -0.03 12.76
CA LEU A 135 -1.58 -0.70 13.51
C LEU A 135 -2.20 -1.58 14.59
N LEU A 136 -1.85 -2.86 14.57
CA LEU A 136 -2.18 -3.80 15.63
C LEU A 136 -0.88 -4.36 16.21
N GLU A 137 -0.62 -4.10 17.48
CA GLU A 137 0.62 -4.53 18.18
C GLU A 137 1.91 -4.15 17.42
N GLY A 138 1.94 -2.94 16.85
CA GLY A 138 3.10 -2.44 16.08
C GLY A 138 3.24 -3.02 14.67
N LYS A 139 2.27 -3.81 14.22
CA LYS A 139 2.22 -4.34 12.85
C LYS A 139 1.18 -3.61 12.04
N VAL A 140 1.45 -3.44 10.76
CA VAL A 140 0.47 -2.89 9.81
C VAL A 140 -0.58 -3.96 9.51
N PHE A 141 -1.84 -3.63 9.76
CA PHE A 141 -2.98 -4.47 9.48
C PHE A 141 -3.80 -3.84 8.35
N TRP A 142 -3.68 -4.40 7.17
CA TRP A 142 -4.39 -3.94 5.99
C TRP A 142 -5.85 -4.38 6.00
N ARG A 143 -6.72 -3.51 5.49
CA ARG A 143 -8.11 -3.88 5.21
C ARG A 143 -8.11 -4.96 4.12
N GLU A 144 -8.58 -6.15 4.45
CA GLU A 144 -8.52 -7.33 3.57
C GLU A 144 -9.44 -7.17 2.34
N ASN A 145 -10.58 -6.55 2.51
CA ASN A 145 -11.55 -6.35 1.44
C ASN A 145 -12.55 -5.25 1.77
N ALA A 146 -13.33 -4.82 0.77
CA ALA A 146 -14.31 -3.74 0.89
C ALA A 146 -15.53 -4.07 1.77
N ASN A 147 -15.71 -5.33 2.17
CA ASN A 147 -16.82 -5.74 3.03
C ASN A 147 -16.48 -5.61 4.52
N ILE A 148 -15.21 -5.42 4.86
CA ILE A 148 -14.84 -5.06 6.22
C ILE A 148 -15.34 -3.66 6.49
N ALA A 149 -16.06 -3.49 7.59
CA ALA A 149 -16.62 -2.22 7.98
C ALA A 149 -15.53 -1.13 8.09
N SER A 150 -15.90 0.10 7.77
CA SER A 150 -14.94 1.21 7.70
C SER A 150 -14.53 1.75 9.07
N ASN A 151 -15.22 1.35 10.12
CA ASN A 151 -14.95 1.82 11.47
C ASN A 151 -14.27 0.72 12.28
N TRP A 152 -12.94 0.75 12.32
CA TRP A 152 -12.13 -0.22 13.05
C TRP A 152 -12.59 -0.39 14.50
N ASN A 153 -12.72 0.74 15.20
CA ASN A 153 -13.05 0.80 16.60
C ASN A 153 -14.40 0.13 16.94
N THR A 154 -15.42 0.39 16.13
CA THR A 154 -16.78 -0.12 16.38
C THR A 154 -16.94 -1.55 15.91
N ASP A 155 -16.35 -1.89 14.78
CA ASP A 155 -16.68 -3.10 14.04
C ASP A 155 -15.66 -4.23 14.22
N MET A 156 -14.42 -3.89 14.58
CA MET A 156 -13.35 -4.86 14.75
C MET A 156 -12.78 -4.92 16.18
N GLY A 157 -12.98 -3.88 16.97
CA GLY A 157 -12.47 -3.76 18.33
C GLY A 157 -11.54 -2.56 18.50
N SER A 158 -11.47 -2.06 19.72
CA SER A 158 -10.70 -0.83 20.04
C SER A 158 -9.20 -0.98 19.80
N GLU A 159 -8.67 -2.20 19.81
CA GLU A 159 -7.27 -2.50 19.54
C GLU A 159 -6.84 -2.20 18.09
N TYR A 160 -7.80 -2.12 17.17
CA TYR A 160 -7.57 -1.74 15.78
C TYR A 160 -7.61 -0.21 15.56
N SER A 161 -7.94 0.54 16.59
CA SER A 161 -8.03 2.00 16.53
C SER A 161 -6.71 2.63 16.98
N VAL A 162 -6.10 3.41 16.11
CA VAL A 162 -4.88 4.16 16.44
C VAL A 162 -5.25 5.57 16.80
N ASN A 163 -4.71 6.07 17.90
CA ASN A 163 -4.80 7.48 18.30
C ASN A 163 -3.40 8.09 18.34
N ALA A 164 -3.30 9.33 17.93
CA ALA A 164 -2.08 10.11 17.99
C ALA A 164 -2.31 11.40 18.77
N GLY A 165 -1.26 11.95 19.35
CA GLY A 165 -1.26 13.28 19.97
C GLY A 165 -0.73 14.33 19.01
N ALA A 166 -1.05 15.59 19.26
CA ALA A 166 -0.47 16.72 18.54
C ALA A 166 1.07 16.70 18.66
N GLY A 167 1.77 16.94 17.54
CA GLY A 167 3.22 16.91 17.44
C GLY A 167 3.85 15.51 17.24
N GLN A 168 3.08 14.45 17.41
CA GLN A 168 3.54 13.10 17.08
C GLN A 168 3.54 12.86 15.56
N LYS A 169 4.20 11.79 15.12
CA LYS A 169 4.28 11.33 13.73
C LYS A 169 4.02 9.83 13.66
N LEU A 170 3.53 9.40 12.51
CA LEU A 170 3.48 7.99 12.13
C LEU A 170 4.76 7.61 11.38
N TYR A 171 5.41 6.55 11.82
CA TYR A 171 6.56 5.92 11.17
C TYR A 171 6.17 4.53 10.70
N LEU A 172 6.43 4.19 9.43
CA LEU A 172 6.09 2.90 8.85
C LEU A 172 7.30 2.29 8.15
N THR A 173 7.51 1.01 8.38
CA THR A 173 8.43 0.18 7.58
C THR A 173 7.56 -0.77 6.74
N VAL A 174 7.54 -0.58 5.44
CA VAL A 174 6.72 -1.37 4.50
C VAL A 174 7.58 -1.99 3.41
N GLY A 175 7.26 -3.21 3.02
CA GLY A 175 7.93 -3.92 1.92
C GLY A 175 9.39 -4.27 2.17
N ALA A 176 9.91 -4.10 3.39
CA ALA A 176 11.32 -4.22 3.72
C ALA A 176 11.72 -5.55 4.35
N THR A 177 10.76 -6.30 4.92
CA THR A 177 11.09 -7.49 5.71
C THR A 177 11.02 -8.76 4.87
N GLU A 178 11.97 -9.66 5.08
CA GLU A 178 11.95 -11.01 4.49
C GLU A 178 10.69 -11.79 4.91
N ASP A 179 10.17 -11.50 6.11
CA ASP A 179 8.96 -12.11 6.67
C ASP A 179 7.67 -11.52 6.08
N GLY A 180 7.75 -10.47 5.27
CA GLY A 180 6.60 -9.79 4.67
C GLY A 180 5.69 -9.08 5.68
N VAL A 181 6.18 -8.80 6.88
CA VAL A 181 5.43 -8.11 7.93
C VAL A 181 5.79 -6.63 7.96
N ASP A 182 4.86 -5.81 7.50
CA ASP A 182 4.99 -4.35 7.63
C ASP A 182 4.77 -3.94 9.10
N THR A 183 5.53 -2.95 9.56
CA THR A 183 5.46 -2.46 10.94
C THR A 183 5.27 -0.97 11.01
N GLY A 184 4.79 -0.46 12.16
CA GLY A 184 4.64 0.96 12.37
C GLY A 184 4.51 1.35 13.83
N GLU A 185 4.75 2.62 14.08
CA GLU A 185 4.63 3.23 15.41
C GLU A 185 4.25 4.70 15.32
N VAL A 186 3.55 5.18 16.32
CA VAL A 186 3.26 6.62 16.53
C VAL A 186 4.14 7.11 17.69
N LYS A 187 4.94 8.11 17.44
CA LYS A 187 5.84 8.70 18.46
C LYS A 187 6.11 10.18 18.22
#